data_8b3e376042d25f36e7d8707d401dceb4
#
_entry.id   8b3e376042d25f36e7d8707d401dceb4
#
_cell.length_a   1.000
_cell.length_b   1.000
_cell.length_c   1.000
_cell.angle_alpha   90.00
_cell.angle_beta   90.00
_cell.angle_gamma   90.00
#
_symmetry.space_group_name_H-M   'P 1'
#
loop_
_entity.id
_entity.type
_entity.pdbx_description
1 polymer ?
#
loop_
_entity_poly.entity_id
_entity_poly.type
_entity_poly.pdbx_seq_one_letter_code
_entity_poly.pdbx_strand_id
1 'polypeptide(L)'
;MKQISASFRPLSTLLLAVLLFTGCNALNPLCGSARPAPSVSSLSANTITFNQVQQGFVLTVNGSDLLASSVVMINGTTVPTLVLSSKEVEVTLTPAVISGPGTATVAVHTPGGNSSSLGCNSGGTSHTLTLTVT
;
A
#
# COMPACT_ATOMS: atom_id res chain seq x y z
N MET A 1 -22.46 -1.97 -72.39
CA MET A 1 -22.07 -2.74 -71.19
C MET A 1 -21.43 -1.77 -70.22
N LYS A 2 -22.14 -1.41 -69.13
CA LYS A 2 -21.66 -0.48 -68.12
C LYS A 2 -21.06 -1.29 -66.96
N GLN A 3 -19.81 -1.18 -66.74
CA GLN A 3 -19.12 -1.72 -65.56
C GLN A 3 -19.48 -0.89 -64.33
N ILE A 4 -20.12 -1.49 -63.36
CA ILE A 4 -20.33 -0.87 -62.04
C ILE A 4 -19.17 -1.34 -61.16
N SER A 5 -18.21 -0.46 -60.98
CA SER A 5 -17.10 -0.64 -60.04
C SER A 5 -17.60 -0.26 -58.64
N ALA A 6 -17.96 -1.23 -57.81
CA ALA A 6 -18.30 -1.01 -56.42
C ALA A 6 -17.00 -0.82 -55.62
N SER A 7 -16.75 0.42 -55.23
CA SER A 7 -15.63 0.79 -54.39
C SER A 7 -15.98 0.43 -52.93
N PHE A 8 -15.68 -0.80 -52.50
CA PHE A 8 -15.79 -1.23 -51.12
C PHE A 8 -14.43 -1.14 -50.42
N ARG A 9 -14.02 0.05 -50.09
CA ARG A 9 -12.83 0.27 -49.26
C ARG A 9 -12.94 1.64 -48.60
N PRO A 10 -13.43 1.72 -47.38
CA PRO A 10 -12.58 2.08 -46.23
C PRO A 10 -13.13 1.66 -44.84
N LEU A 11 -14.20 0.88 -44.74
CA LEU A 11 -14.77 0.57 -43.42
C LEU A 11 -13.91 -0.42 -42.59
N SER A 12 -13.19 -1.31 -43.28
CA SER A 12 -12.39 -2.35 -42.61
C SER A 12 -11.12 -1.82 -41.96
N THR A 13 -10.52 -0.77 -42.52
CA THR A 13 -9.29 -0.16 -41.96
C THR A 13 -9.57 0.75 -40.77
N LEU A 14 -10.76 1.36 -40.73
CA LEU A 14 -11.17 2.19 -39.58
C LEU A 14 -11.47 1.35 -38.34
N LEU A 15 -12.07 0.15 -38.52
CA LEU A 15 -12.39 -0.76 -37.44
C LEU A 15 -11.13 -1.36 -36.77
N LEU A 16 -10.08 -1.59 -37.55
CA LEU A 16 -8.81 -2.09 -37.04
C LEU A 16 -8.03 -1.06 -36.24
N ALA A 17 -8.15 0.22 -36.62
CA ALA A 17 -7.46 1.32 -35.93
C ALA A 17 -8.09 1.63 -34.55
N VAL A 18 -9.40 1.44 -34.38
CA VAL A 18 -10.10 1.68 -33.11
C VAL A 18 -9.77 0.60 -32.06
N LEU A 19 -9.46 -0.63 -32.49
CA LEU A 19 -9.07 -1.72 -31.59
C LEU A 19 -7.65 -1.57 -31.01
N LEU A 20 -6.82 -0.70 -31.59
CA LEU A 20 -5.45 -0.48 -31.12
C LEU A 20 -5.34 0.56 -29.99
N PHE A 21 -6.37 1.38 -29.75
CA PHE A 21 -6.33 2.44 -28.74
C PHE A 21 -7.00 2.07 -27.40
N THR A 22 -7.67 0.93 -27.31
CA THR A 22 -8.30 0.48 -26.05
C THR A 22 -7.43 -0.51 -25.26
N GLY A 23 -6.18 -0.72 -25.67
CA GLY A 23 -5.37 -1.87 -25.24
C GLY A 23 -4.40 -1.66 -24.07
N CYS A 24 -4.27 -0.48 -23.47
CA CYS A 24 -3.19 -0.29 -22.52
C CYS A 24 -3.54 -0.52 -21.03
N ASN A 25 -4.80 -0.70 -20.66
CA ASN A 25 -5.16 -0.94 -19.25
C ASN A 25 -5.94 -2.23 -18.96
N ALA A 26 -6.33 -2.98 -20.00
CA ALA A 26 -7.17 -4.18 -19.82
C ALA A 26 -6.39 -5.50 -19.85
N LEU A 27 -5.09 -5.49 -20.05
CA LEU A 27 -4.29 -6.69 -20.30
C LEU A 27 -3.28 -7.03 -19.18
N ASN A 28 -3.62 -6.73 -17.93
CA ASN A 28 -2.88 -7.28 -16.81
C ASN A 28 -3.77 -8.14 -15.87
N PRO A 29 -4.47 -9.17 -16.37
CA PRO A 29 -5.19 -10.09 -15.51
C PRO A 29 -4.26 -10.97 -14.66
N LEU A 30 -2.95 -10.92 -14.93
CA LEU A 30 -1.92 -11.68 -14.21
C LEU A 30 -1.29 -10.91 -13.06
N CYS A 31 -1.43 -9.59 -13.02
CA CYS A 31 -1.11 -8.80 -11.85
C CYS A 31 -2.35 -8.81 -10.96
N GLY A 32 -2.47 -9.75 -10.04
CA GLY A 32 -3.41 -9.59 -8.94
C GLY A 32 -3.33 -8.15 -8.43
N SER A 33 -4.46 -7.55 -8.09
CA SER A 33 -4.62 -6.11 -7.81
C SER A 33 -3.36 -5.47 -7.22
N ALA A 34 -2.81 -4.49 -7.94
CA ALA A 34 -1.66 -3.72 -7.46
C ALA A 34 -1.97 -3.24 -6.03
N ARG A 35 -1.11 -3.58 -5.08
CA ARG A 35 -1.29 -3.16 -3.69
C ARG A 35 -0.90 -1.70 -3.56
N PRO A 36 -1.80 -0.80 -3.13
CA PRO A 36 -1.44 0.58 -2.92
C PRO A 36 -0.37 0.71 -1.84
N ALA A 37 0.46 1.73 -1.94
CA ALA A 37 1.36 2.09 -0.85
C ALA A 37 0.53 2.63 0.32
N PRO A 38 0.80 2.20 1.57
CA PRO A 38 0.07 2.68 2.73
C PRO A 38 0.39 4.15 2.99
N SER A 39 -0.58 4.86 3.55
CA SER A 39 -0.40 6.20 4.08
C SER A 39 -0.77 6.22 5.55
N VAL A 40 0.00 6.91 6.39
CA VAL A 40 -0.30 7.11 7.80
C VAL A 40 -0.65 8.57 8.05
N SER A 41 -1.61 8.83 8.94
CA SER A 41 -2.11 10.18 9.21
C SER A 41 -1.93 10.61 10.67
N SER A 42 -2.09 9.70 11.61
CA SER A 42 -1.97 10.00 13.04
C SER A 42 -1.72 8.75 13.88
N LEU A 43 -1.24 8.97 15.08
CA LEU A 43 -1.14 7.98 16.15
C LEU A 43 -2.22 8.25 17.19
N SER A 44 -2.69 7.22 17.89
CA SER A 44 -3.61 7.37 19.03
C SER A 44 -3.01 8.17 20.19
N ALA A 45 -1.67 8.17 20.29
CA ALA A 45 -0.90 9.01 21.19
C ALA A 45 0.44 9.38 20.55
N ASN A 46 0.81 10.66 20.59
CA ASN A 46 2.10 11.13 20.10
C ASN A 46 3.18 11.16 21.21
N THR A 47 2.74 11.09 22.47
CA THR A 47 3.61 11.03 23.64
C THR A 47 3.07 9.99 24.62
N ILE A 48 3.94 9.11 25.08
CA ILE A 48 3.66 8.09 26.08
C ILE A 48 4.80 8.04 27.09
N THR A 49 4.59 7.41 28.25
CA THR A 49 5.65 7.18 29.21
C THR A 49 6.31 5.82 28.99
N PHE A 50 7.58 5.69 29.36
CA PHE A 50 8.25 4.38 29.30
C PHE A 50 7.60 3.35 30.22
N ASN A 51 6.99 3.78 31.32
CA ASN A 51 6.19 2.89 32.18
C ASN A 51 5.01 2.25 31.41
N GLN A 52 4.33 3.01 30.54
CA GLN A 52 3.28 2.46 29.67
C GLN A 52 3.83 1.41 28.68
N VAL A 53 5.03 1.66 28.13
CA VAL A 53 5.72 0.70 27.26
C VAL A 53 6.04 -0.60 28.05
N GLN A 54 6.50 -0.47 29.29
CA GLN A 54 6.78 -1.63 30.15
C GLN A 54 5.53 -2.47 30.46
N GLN A 55 4.36 -1.85 30.49
CA GLN A 55 3.07 -2.52 30.68
C GLN A 55 2.43 -3.05 29.40
N GLY A 56 3.05 -2.82 28.23
CA GLY A 56 2.50 -3.26 26.96
C GLY A 56 1.46 -2.25 26.41
N PHE A 57 1.89 -1.05 26.03
CA PHE A 57 1.00 -0.02 25.48
C PHE A 57 0.53 -0.40 24.07
N VAL A 58 -0.79 -0.39 23.83
CA VAL A 58 -1.37 -0.58 22.50
C VAL A 58 -1.44 0.76 21.80
N LEU A 59 -0.66 0.90 20.72
CA LEU A 59 -0.66 2.08 19.86
C LEU A 59 -1.50 1.80 18.62
N THR A 60 -2.51 2.63 18.37
CA THR A 60 -3.27 2.62 17.12
C THR A 60 -2.62 3.59 16.13
N VAL A 61 -2.38 3.12 14.92
CA VAL A 61 -1.89 3.92 13.80
C VAL A 61 -3.03 4.08 12.81
N ASN A 62 -3.43 5.33 12.57
CA ASN A 62 -4.47 5.67 11.60
C ASN A 62 -3.86 6.04 10.26
N GLY A 63 -4.55 5.68 9.18
CA GLY A 63 -4.06 5.93 7.83
C GLY A 63 -5.06 5.60 6.74
N SER A 64 -4.56 5.22 5.59
CA SER A 64 -5.35 4.71 4.46
C SER A 64 -4.56 3.65 3.71
N ASP A 65 -5.27 2.86 2.90
CA ASP A 65 -4.70 1.80 2.09
C ASP A 65 -3.94 0.74 2.90
N LEU A 66 -4.37 0.52 4.15
CA LEU A 66 -3.85 -0.50 5.04
C LEU A 66 -4.45 -1.86 4.66
N LEU A 67 -3.61 -2.82 4.35
CA LEU A 67 -4.02 -4.16 3.93
C LEU A 67 -3.74 -5.18 5.04
N ALA A 68 -4.37 -6.35 4.97
CA ALA A 68 -4.13 -7.44 5.92
C ALA A 68 -2.65 -7.87 6.02
N SER A 69 -1.85 -7.57 4.99
CA SER A 69 -0.40 -7.82 4.97
C SER A 69 0.45 -6.62 5.41
N SER A 70 -0.17 -5.49 5.76
CA SER A 70 0.55 -4.31 6.26
C SER A 70 1.12 -4.58 7.64
N VAL A 71 2.34 -4.11 7.87
CA VAL A 71 3.03 -4.24 9.16
C VAL A 71 3.53 -2.88 9.62
N VAL A 72 3.45 -2.62 10.92
CA VAL A 72 4.04 -1.42 11.53
C VAL A 72 5.53 -1.61 11.66
N MET A 73 6.28 -0.55 11.39
CA MET A 73 7.71 -0.45 11.60
C MET A 73 8.00 0.59 12.68
N ILE A 74 8.72 0.19 13.71
CA ILE A 74 9.22 1.08 14.76
C ILE A 74 10.73 1.19 14.59
N ASN A 75 11.23 2.41 14.41
CA ASN A 75 12.66 2.68 14.13
C ASN A 75 13.22 1.81 12.99
N GLY A 76 12.40 1.58 11.94
CA GLY A 76 12.77 0.75 10.79
C GLY A 76 12.66 -0.76 11.00
N THR A 77 12.31 -1.22 12.19
CA THR A 77 12.13 -2.65 12.49
C THR A 77 10.65 -3.01 12.47
N THR A 78 10.29 -4.08 11.77
CA THR A 78 8.92 -4.58 11.72
C THR A 78 8.51 -5.19 13.05
N VAL A 79 7.28 -4.89 13.49
CA VAL A 79 6.71 -5.41 14.73
C VAL A 79 5.39 -6.13 14.44
N PRO A 80 5.01 -7.10 15.29
CA PRO A 80 3.72 -7.78 15.15
C PRO A 80 2.58 -6.76 15.13
N THR A 81 1.74 -6.82 14.10
CA THR A 81 0.71 -5.82 13.81
C THR A 81 -0.63 -6.50 13.68
N LEU A 82 -1.66 -5.93 14.28
CA LEU A 82 -3.06 -6.30 14.09
C LEU A 82 -3.72 -5.28 13.15
N VAL A 83 -4.15 -5.71 11.98
CA VAL A 83 -4.88 -4.86 11.03
C VAL A 83 -6.36 -4.91 11.38
N LEU A 84 -6.92 -3.79 11.84
CA LEU A 84 -8.34 -3.68 12.20
C LEU A 84 -9.21 -3.35 10.99
N SER A 85 -8.71 -2.48 10.12
CA SER A 85 -9.41 -2.03 8.91
C SER A 85 -8.42 -1.50 7.88
N SER A 86 -8.92 -1.07 6.73
CA SER A 86 -8.10 -0.36 5.73
C SER A 86 -7.61 1.03 6.19
N LYS A 87 -8.00 1.46 7.40
CA LYS A 87 -7.68 2.78 7.95
C LYS A 87 -7.02 2.72 9.34
N GLU A 88 -6.97 1.53 9.96
CA GLU A 88 -6.46 1.37 11.32
C GLU A 88 -5.66 0.10 11.47
N VAL A 89 -4.50 0.21 12.11
CA VAL A 89 -3.70 -0.91 12.59
C VAL A 89 -3.27 -0.69 14.03
N GLU A 90 -3.10 -1.76 14.77
CA GLU A 90 -2.63 -1.73 16.16
C GLU A 90 -1.30 -2.46 16.31
N VAL A 91 -0.48 -1.96 17.21
CA VAL A 91 0.79 -2.58 17.62
C VAL A 91 0.95 -2.47 19.13
N THR A 92 1.42 -3.52 19.76
CA THR A 92 1.77 -3.50 21.17
C THR A 92 3.23 -3.09 21.35
N LEU A 93 3.43 -1.96 22.00
CA LEU A 93 4.76 -1.46 22.33
C LEU A 93 5.24 -2.11 23.63
N THR A 94 6.41 -2.71 23.59
CA THR A 94 7.05 -3.36 24.74
C THR A 94 8.51 -2.92 24.84
N PRO A 95 9.21 -3.17 25.94
CA PRO A 95 10.64 -2.86 26.08
C PRO A 95 11.54 -3.52 25.06
N ALA A 96 11.09 -4.62 24.43
CA ALA A 96 11.79 -5.26 23.32
C ALA A 96 11.73 -4.42 22.03
N VAL A 97 10.68 -3.60 21.87
CA VAL A 97 10.48 -2.72 20.70
C VAL A 97 11.05 -1.32 20.96
N ILE A 98 10.82 -0.78 22.16
CA ILE A 98 11.32 0.53 22.61
C ILE A 98 12.00 0.34 23.96
N SER A 99 13.31 0.41 23.97
CA SER A 99 14.15 0.06 25.13
C SER A 99 14.26 1.14 26.20
N GLY A 100 13.75 2.34 25.97
CA GLY A 100 13.83 3.45 26.93
C GLY A 100 13.18 4.73 26.42
N PRO A 101 13.21 5.80 27.23
CA PRO A 101 12.77 7.14 26.84
C PRO A 101 13.54 7.65 25.62
N GLY A 102 12.86 8.47 24.81
CA GLY A 102 13.42 9.05 23.59
C GLY A 102 12.36 9.22 22.51
N THR A 103 12.79 9.37 21.28
CA THR A 103 11.90 9.44 20.11
C THR A 103 11.99 8.16 19.30
N ALA A 104 10.84 7.67 18.85
CA ALA A 104 10.73 6.55 17.93
C ALA A 104 10.01 6.98 16.66
N THR A 105 10.44 6.48 15.53
CA THR A 105 9.74 6.66 14.26
C THR A 105 8.75 5.52 14.04
N VAL A 106 7.55 5.86 13.60
CA VAL A 106 6.47 4.93 13.30
C VAL A 106 6.11 5.03 11.82
N ALA A 107 6.13 3.94 11.11
CA ALA A 107 5.71 3.85 9.71
C ALA A 107 4.93 2.55 9.50
N VAL A 108 4.24 2.44 8.37
CA VAL A 108 3.59 1.20 7.94
C VAL A 108 4.22 0.75 6.63
N HIS A 109 4.53 -0.52 6.54
CA HIS A 109 5.01 -1.15 5.31
C HIS A 109 3.99 -2.16 4.81
N THR A 110 3.65 -2.07 3.53
CA THR A 110 2.84 -3.08 2.83
C THR A 110 3.74 -3.80 1.83
N PRO A 111 3.94 -5.12 1.98
CA PRO A 111 4.73 -5.87 1.00
C PRO A 111 4.06 -5.86 -0.37
N GLY A 112 4.85 -5.84 -1.42
CA GLY A 112 4.38 -5.95 -2.79
C GLY A 112 3.57 -7.23 -3.05
N GLY A 113 2.75 -7.20 -4.10
CA GLY A 113 2.01 -8.38 -4.56
C GLY A 113 2.94 -9.45 -5.18
N ASN A 114 2.41 -10.64 -5.35
CA ASN A 114 3.16 -11.81 -5.87
C ASN A 114 3.48 -11.66 -7.35
N SER A 115 4.61 -11.22 -7.70
CA SER A 115 5.45 -11.55 -8.84
C SER A 115 6.33 -10.40 -9.26
N SER A 116 7.55 -10.49 -8.84
CA SER A 116 8.65 -9.62 -9.25
C SER A 116 8.91 -9.63 -10.76
N SER A 117 8.46 -10.65 -11.48
CA SER A 117 8.76 -10.85 -12.90
C SER A 117 7.82 -10.14 -13.87
N LEU A 118 6.70 -9.60 -13.43
CA LEU A 118 5.68 -8.97 -14.29
C LEU A 118 5.47 -7.47 -14.02
N GLY A 119 6.35 -6.83 -13.25
CA GLY A 119 6.22 -5.41 -12.93
C GLY A 119 5.01 -5.05 -12.03
N CYS A 120 4.45 -6.01 -11.33
CA CYS A 120 3.30 -5.83 -10.46
C CYS A 120 3.68 -5.50 -9.01
N ASN A 121 4.88 -5.02 -8.79
CA ASN A 121 5.37 -4.60 -7.48
C ASN A 121 4.78 -3.23 -7.12
N SER A 122 3.63 -3.26 -6.50
CA SER A 122 3.14 -2.16 -5.69
C SER A 122 3.23 -2.58 -4.22
N GLY A 123 2.91 -1.73 -3.35
CA GLY A 123 3.20 -1.77 -1.94
C GLY A 123 4.22 -0.68 -1.65
N GLY A 124 4.80 -0.66 -0.50
CA GLY A 124 5.79 0.34 -0.10
C GLY A 124 5.68 0.68 1.36
N THR A 125 6.42 1.70 1.76
CA THR A 125 6.45 2.19 3.13
C THR A 125 5.86 3.61 3.16
N SER A 126 5.01 3.88 4.14
CA SER A 126 4.47 5.22 4.39
C SER A 126 5.57 6.20 4.79
N HIS A 127 5.24 7.49 4.82
CA HIS A 127 6.06 8.44 5.59
C HIS A 127 6.05 8.07 7.08
N THR A 128 6.98 8.63 7.84
CA THR A 128 7.13 8.37 9.27
C THR A 128 6.36 9.39 10.10
N LEU A 129 5.76 8.92 11.20
CA LEU A 129 5.29 9.74 12.30
C LEU A 129 6.24 9.60 13.49
N THR A 130 6.28 10.60 14.36
CA THR A 130 7.15 10.60 15.56
C THR A 130 6.32 10.27 16.79
N LEU A 131 6.80 9.30 17.56
CA LEU A 131 6.32 8.98 18.91
C LEU A 131 7.37 9.38 19.92
N THR A 132 7.00 10.17 20.92
CA THR A 132 7.87 10.55 22.02
C THR A 132 7.59 9.66 23.22
N VAL A 133 8.65 9.09 23.79
CA VAL A 133 8.60 8.26 25.01
C VAL A 133 9.34 9.01 26.13
N THR A 134 8.67 9.32 27.24
CA THR A 134 9.19 10.07 28.39
C THR A 134 9.38 9.17 29.62
#